data_445d2fe189494a0612966d0811ee3a36
#
_entry.id   445d2fe189494a0612966d0811ee3a36
#
_cell.length_a   1.000
_cell.length_b   1.000
_cell.length_c   1.000
_cell.angle_alpha   90.00
_cell.angle_beta   90.00
_cell.angle_gamma   90.00
#
_symmetry.space_group_name_H-M   'P 1'
#
loop_
_entity.id
_entity.type
_entity.pdbx_description
1 polymer ?
#
loop_
_entity_poly.entity_id
_entity_poly.type
_entity_poly.pdbx_seq_one_letter_code
_entity_poly.pdbx_strand_id
1 'polypeptide(L)'
;MKRNKLVSIAAITVALGVLATGCAGGSGSSKSDSKSSGGTKTVTVKAGTGANVKPYTYVGDDNETTGYDVEVLKEVFDRLDGYDLQIEVTDIPSVFSGVTSGTYQIGVNNFSYNEERAKSYLYSYPYDKIGYVFITKKGAPEVKTFADAAGKSFEGQSGVSVTTAIESWNEKNPDKKIDITYTDADTAITLQHIEDGTTDLAIIDVAMYNAYQKEYNYDVVANQISDEDAKAIADNSYAYYIFPKDQEELRDKVDEQLKELKKDVNFCKVSEQTHLGN
;
A
#
# COMPACT_ATOMS: atom_id res chain seq x y z
N MET A 1 21.30 35.50 -38.24
CA MET A 1 20.87 36.87 -37.91
C MET A 1 20.46 36.89 -36.46
N LYS A 2 21.12 37.74 -35.67
CA LYS A 2 20.98 38.00 -34.23
C LYS A 2 19.62 38.59 -33.89
N ARG A 3 19.07 38.25 -32.70
CA ARG A 3 18.49 39.25 -31.81
C ARG A 3 18.26 38.68 -30.40
N ASN A 4 19.18 39.13 -29.50
CA ASN A 4 19.01 39.04 -28.02
C ASN A 4 17.88 39.97 -27.58
N LYS A 5 17.08 39.53 -26.57
CA LYS A 5 16.34 40.45 -25.72
C LYS A 5 16.64 40.12 -24.26
N LEU A 6 17.41 41.00 -23.65
CA LEU A 6 17.56 41.18 -22.20
C LEU A 6 16.20 41.59 -21.60
N VAL A 7 15.85 41.06 -20.46
CA VAL A 7 14.81 41.62 -19.59
C VAL A 7 15.39 41.85 -18.21
N SER A 8 15.19 43.07 -17.77
CA SER A 8 15.78 43.75 -16.61
C SER A 8 15.28 43.22 -15.27
N ILE A 9 16.21 43.22 -14.31
CA ILE A 9 16.01 43.05 -12.88
C ILE A 9 15.44 44.35 -12.32
N ALA A 10 14.30 44.29 -11.64
CA ALA A 10 13.79 45.35 -10.79
C ALA A 10 13.96 44.96 -9.32
N ALA A 11 14.87 45.65 -8.66
CA ALA A 11 15.09 45.62 -7.22
C ALA A 11 14.02 46.50 -6.55
N ILE A 12 13.32 45.98 -5.56
CA ILE A 12 12.43 46.73 -4.66
C ILE A 12 13.05 46.75 -3.27
N THR A 13 13.41 47.92 -2.86
CA THR A 13 14.04 48.30 -1.59
C THR A 13 13.01 48.30 -0.44
N VAL A 14 13.44 47.75 0.69
CA VAL A 14 12.75 47.73 1.99
C VAL A 14 12.86 49.12 2.62
N ALA A 15 11.75 49.65 3.15
CA ALA A 15 11.73 50.78 4.07
C ALA A 15 11.27 50.31 5.46
N LEU A 16 12.22 50.37 6.42
CA LEU A 16 11.93 50.30 7.85
C LEU A 16 11.25 51.59 8.31
N GLY A 17 10.16 51.46 9.04
CA GLY A 17 9.54 52.56 9.79
C GLY A 17 9.30 52.12 11.24
N VAL A 18 10.19 52.54 12.15
CA VAL A 18 10.03 52.50 13.60
C VAL A 18 9.44 53.81 14.05
N LEU A 19 8.32 53.81 14.76
CA LEU A 19 7.91 54.88 15.64
C LEU A 19 7.26 54.31 16.91
N ALA A 20 7.97 54.54 18.02
CA ALA A 20 7.49 54.40 19.38
C ALA A 20 6.94 55.76 19.87
N THR A 21 5.97 55.72 20.73
CA THR A 21 5.55 56.62 21.85
C THR A 21 4.02 56.55 21.96
N GLY A 22 3.40 56.49 23.08
CA GLY A 22 3.67 56.74 24.47
C GLY A 22 2.39 56.57 25.31
N CYS A 23 2.54 56.49 26.59
CA CYS A 23 1.58 56.22 27.69
C CYS A 23 0.36 57.14 27.79
N ALA A 24 -0.76 56.64 28.29
CA ALA A 24 -1.30 56.95 29.60
C ALA A 24 -2.78 56.61 29.76
N GLY A 25 -3.11 55.80 30.77
CA GLY A 25 -4.16 56.03 31.76
C GLY A 25 -5.64 55.73 31.36
N GLY A 26 -6.21 54.70 32.04
CA GLY A 26 -7.68 54.58 32.14
C GLY A 26 -8.12 53.21 32.63
N SER A 27 -8.43 53.09 33.93
CA SER A 27 -9.07 51.96 34.56
C SER A 27 -10.42 51.62 33.92
N GLY A 28 -10.60 50.34 33.57
CA GLY A 28 -11.88 49.78 33.17
C GLY A 28 -11.81 48.24 33.21
N SER A 29 -12.21 47.71 34.37
CA SER A 29 -12.33 46.28 34.62
C SER A 29 -13.46 45.72 33.76
N SER A 30 -13.11 45.00 32.71
CA SER A 30 -14.03 44.09 32.02
C SER A 30 -13.33 42.74 31.89
N LYS A 31 -13.77 41.79 32.72
CA LYS A 31 -13.48 40.39 32.53
C LYS A 31 -14.09 39.96 31.20
N SER A 32 -13.28 39.88 30.16
CA SER A 32 -13.56 39.06 29.01
C SER A 32 -13.01 37.68 29.26
N ASP A 33 -13.91 36.75 29.56
CA ASP A 33 -13.59 35.33 29.48
C ASP A 33 -13.17 35.00 28.05
N SER A 34 -11.89 35.06 27.76
CA SER A 34 -11.32 34.45 26.59
C SER A 34 -11.42 32.92 26.78
N LYS A 35 -12.53 32.34 26.33
CA LYS A 35 -12.51 30.92 25.99
C LYS A 35 -11.36 30.73 24.99
N SER A 36 -10.23 30.28 25.49
CA SER A 36 -9.21 29.63 24.69
C SER A 36 -9.88 28.42 24.07
N SER A 37 -10.30 28.52 22.80
CA SER A 37 -10.57 27.36 21.99
C SER A 37 -9.21 26.70 21.78
N GLY A 38 -8.89 25.74 22.63
CA GLY A 38 -7.79 24.81 22.41
C GLY A 38 -8.13 24.01 21.15
N GLY A 39 -7.74 24.51 19.98
CA GLY A 39 -7.74 23.74 18.77
C GLY A 39 -6.79 22.56 19.00
N THR A 40 -7.34 21.36 19.06
CA THR A 40 -6.55 20.12 19.10
C THR A 40 -5.68 20.15 17.87
N LYS A 41 -4.34 20.17 18.05
CA LYS A 41 -3.40 20.21 16.93
C LYS A 41 -3.56 18.89 16.17
N THR A 42 -4.08 18.94 14.97
CA THR A 42 -4.22 17.77 14.11
C THR A 42 -2.83 17.31 13.65
N VAL A 43 -2.57 16.02 13.78
CA VAL A 43 -1.33 15.35 13.35
C VAL A 43 -1.59 14.76 11.96
N THR A 44 -0.86 15.22 10.96
CA THR A 44 -0.91 14.63 9.63
C THR A 44 -0.12 13.32 9.60
N VAL A 45 -0.76 12.25 9.16
CA VAL A 45 -0.18 10.92 8.94
C VAL A 45 -0.17 10.64 7.45
N LYS A 46 1.03 10.38 6.91
CA LYS A 46 1.21 10.02 5.50
C LYS A 46 1.28 8.51 5.34
N ALA A 47 0.46 7.99 4.44
CA ALA A 47 0.45 6.59 4.05
C ALA A 47 0.94 6.44 2.61
N GLY A 48 1.97 5.61 2.38
CA GLY A 48 2.50 5.31 1.06
C GLY A 48 1.89 4.03 0.49
N THR A 49 1.53 4.04 -0.81
CA THR A 49 0.98 2.87 -1.53
C THR A 49 1.44 2.82 -2.98
N GLY A 50 1.50 1.60 -3.56
CA GLY A 50 1.74 1.39 -4.99
C GLY A 50 0.52 1.69 -5.86
N ALA A 51 -0.68 1.63 -5.30
CA ALA A 51 -1.97 1.82 -5.96
C ALA A 51 -2.13 1.01 -7.28
N ASN A 52 -1.60 -0.22 -7.31
CA ASN A 52 -1.58 -1.08 -8.49
C ASN A 52 -2.06 -2.52 -8.22
N VAL A 53 -2.77 -2.74 -7.10
CA VAL A 53 -3.19 -4.07 -6.61
C VAL A 53 -4.72 -4.09 -6.41
N LYS A 54 -5.50 -4.19 -7.49
CA LYS A 54 -6.96 -4.40 -7.40
C LYS A 54 -7.26 -5.77 -6.77
N PRO A 55 -8.25 -5.85 -5.85
CA PRO A 55 -9.18 -4.82 -5.40
C PRO A 55 -8.70 -4.04 -4.16
N TYR A 56 -7.47 -4.19 -3.73
CA TYR A 56 -6.94 -3.71 -2.43
C TYR A 56 -6.53 -2.25 -2.43
N THR A 57 -5.69 -1.86 -3.40
CA THR A 57 -5.22 -0.47 -3.55
C THR A 57 -5.00 -0.18 -5.04
N TYR A 58 -5.72 0.81 -5.55
CA TYR A 58 -5.66 1.22 -6.95
C TYR A 58 -6.16 2.66 -7.11
N VAL A 59 -5.90 3.24 -8.29
CA VAL A 59 -6.49 4.53 -8.66
C VAL A 59 -7.84 4.28 -9.32
N GLY A 60 -8.90 4.86 -8.76
CA GLY A 60 -10.26 4.79 -9.29
C GLY A 60 -10.49 5.65 -10.53
N ASP A 61 -11.68 5.54 -11.12
CA ASP A 61 -12.06 6.31 -12.32
C ASP A 61 -12.13 7.82 -12.06
N ASP A 62 -12.26 8.24 -10.81
CA ASP A 62 -12.24 9.63 -10.33
C ASP A 62 -10.82 10.17 -10.08
N ASN A 63 -9.78 9.39 -10.37
CA ASN A 63 -8.38 9.64 -10.05
C ASN A 63 -8.04 9.67 -8.54
N GLU A 64 -8.94 9.21 -7.69
CA GLU A 64 -8.67 9.06 -6.26
C GLU A 64 -8.12 7.67 -5.94
N THR A 65 -7.22 7.59 -4.95
CA THR A 65 -6.71 6.32 -4.46
C THR A 65 -7.77 5.63 -3.61
N THR A 66 -8.13 4.41 -3.97
CA THR A 66 -9.21 3.63 -3.36
C THR A 66 -8.83 2.13 -3.33
N GLY A 67 -9.76 1.31 -2.93
CA GLY A 67 -9.64 -0.14 -2.77
C GLY A 67 -9.77 -0.55 -1.31
N TYR A 68 -9.93 -1.85 -1.06
CA TYR A 68 -10.26 -2.37 0.27
C TYR A 68 -9.29 -1.89 1.35
N ASP A 69 -7.98 -1.98 1.12
CA ASP A 69 -6.96 -1.54 2.09
C ASP A 69 -7.08 -0.04 2.42
N VAL A 70 -7.32 0.75 1.38
CA VAL A 70 -7.43 2.21 1.47
C VAL A 70 -8.69 2.62 2.22
N GLU A 71 -9.83 2.03 1.89
CA GLU A 71 -11.12 2.35 2.52
C GLU A 71 -11.16 1.89 3.98
N VAL A 72 -10.55 0.73 4.31
CA VAL A 72 -10.38 0.30 5.70
C VAL A 72 -9.54 1.31 6.49
N LEU A 73 -8.43 1.79 5.90
CA LEU A 73 -7.57 2.76 6.58
C LEU A 73 -8.25 4.11 6.75
N LYS A 74 -9.00 4.59 5.74
CA LYS A 74 -9.82 5.81 5.85
C LYS A 74 -10.82 5.69 6.99
N GLU A 75 -11.57 4.58 7.06
CA GLU A 75 -12.55 4.32 8.13
C GLU A 75 -11.90 4.27 9.53
N VAL A 76 -10.69 3.73 9.64
CA VAL A 76 -9.89 3.77 10.88
C VAL A 76 -9.60 5.22 11.28
N PHE A 77 -9.15 6.04 10.33
CA PHE A 77 -8.77 7.43 10.62
C PHE A 77 -9.97 8.34 10.87
N ASP A 78 -11.12 8.07 10.27
CA ASP A 78 -12.38 8.76 10.57
C ASP A 78 -12.82 8.59 12.03
N ARG A 79 -12.33 7.55 12.71
CA ARG A 79 -12.56 7.25 14.13
C ARG A 79 -11.43 7.74 15.05
N LEU A 80 -10.34 8.27 14.51
CA LEU A 80 -9.19 8.76 15.26
C LEU A 80 -9.19 10.29 15.38
N ASP A 81 -9.71 10.81 16.48
CA ASP A 81 -9.70 12.25 16.75
C ASP A 81 -8.27 12.82 16.76
N GLY A 82 -8.09 13.94 16.08
CA GLY A 82 -6.82 14.67 16.05
C GLY A 82 -5.79 14.13 15.06
N TYR A 83 -6.16 13.24 14.16
CA TYR A 83 -5.34 12.76 13.07
C TYR A 83 -5.95 13.11 11.69
N ASP A 84 -5.08 13.37 10.72
CA ASP A 84 -5.43 13.62 9.32
C ASP A 84 -4.64 12.66 8.43
N LEU A 85 -5.33 11.84 7.64
CA LEU A 85 -4.72 10.85 6.76
C LEU A 85 -4.48 11.42 5.36
N GLN A 86 -3.24 11.32 4.88
CA GLN A 86 -2.86 11.63 3.51
C GLN A 86 -2.28 10.39 2.84
N ILE A 87 -2.83 9.99 1.70
CA ILE A 87 -2.38 8.83 0.94
C ILE A 87 -1.57 9.32 -0.26
N GLU A 88 -0.33 8.83 -0.38
CA GLU A 88 0.59 9.16 -1.46
C GLU A 88 0.91 7.91 -2.28
N VAL A 89 0.77 8.02 -3.62
CA VAL A 89 1.07 6.93 -4.56
C VAL A 89 2.54 7.02 -4.99
N THR A 90 3.26 5.89 -4.89
CA THR A 90 4.65 5.75 -5.33
C THR A 90 4.95 4.28 -5.68
N ASP A 91 6.15 3.94 -6.14
CA ASP A 91 6.56 2.55 -6.34
C ASP A 91 6.78 1.80 -5.01
N ILE A 92 6.67 0.48 -5.02
CA ILE A 92 6.78 -0.35 -3.80
C ILE A 92 8.14 -0.23 -3.09
N PRO A 93 9.29 -0.22 -3.77
CA PRO A 93 10.58 0.06 -3.14
C PRO A 93 10.61 1.41 -2.40
N SER A 94 9.98 2.44 -2.97
CA SER A 94 9.84 3.77 -2.36
C SER A 94 8.89 3.75 -1.15
N VAL A 95 7.84 2.94 -1.15
CA VAL A 95 7.00 2.73 0.05
C VAL A 95 7.85 2.18 1.19
N PHE A 96 8.60 1.09 0.96
CA PHE A 96 9.45 0.48 1.99
C PHE A 96 10.52 1.45 2.52
N SER A 97 11.23 2.13 1.62
CA SER A 97 12.25 3.11 2.02
C SER A 97 11.66 4.31 2.74
N GLY A 98 10.48 4.77 2.31
CA GLY A 98 9.74 5.87 2.94
C GLY A 98 9.25 5.53 4.34
N VAL A 99 8.77 4.30 4.58
CA VAL A 99 8.42 3.82 5.92
C VAL A 99 9.68 3.71 6.78
N THR A 100 10.78 3.15 6.25
CA THR A 100 12.05 3.05 7.00
C THR A 100 12.60 4.42 7.42
N SER A 101 12.49 5.43 6.55
CA SER A 101 12.98 6.80 6.82
C SER A 101 12.02 7.66 7.63
N GLY A 102 10.78 7.20 7.88
CA GLY A 102 9.73 7.98 8.54
C GLY A 102 9.06 9.02 7.62
N THR A 103 9.32 9.01 6.32
CA THR A 103 8.61 9.84 5.32
C THR A 103 7.14 9.44 5.29
N TYR A 104 6.86 8.14 5.30
CA TYR A 104 5.54 7.56 5.50
C TYR A 104 5.45 6.95 6.90
N GLN A 105 4.39 7.29 7.62
CA GLN A 105 4.08 6.69 8.91
C GLN A 105 3.36 5.35 8.75
N ILE A 106 2.80 5.09 7.57
CA ILE A 106 2.10 3.85 7.24
C ILE A 106 2.45 3.42 5.82
N GLY A 107 2.70 2.13 5.61
CA GLY A 107 2.71 1.51 4.28
C GLY A 107 1.44 0.69 4.08
N VAL A 108 0.81 0.84 2.90
CA VAL A 108 -0.48 0.25 2.53
C VAL A 108 -0.38 -0.42 1.16
N ASN A 109 -0.40 -1.73 1.07
CA ASN A 109 -0.37 -2.42 -0.23
C ASN A 109 -0.57 -3.94 -0.10
N ASN A 110 -1.59 -4.38 0.62
CA ASN A 110 -1.88 -5.79 0.87
C ASN A 110 -0.65 -6.57 1.37
N PHE A 111 0.12 -5.96 2.30
CA PHE A 111 1.37 -6.56 2.76
C PHE A 111 1.13 -7.79 3.62
N SER A 112 1.71 -8.91 3.21
CA SER A 112 1.79 -10.12 4.03
C SER A 112 2.87 -9.99 5.12
N TYR A 113 2.67 -10.69 6.23
CA TYR A 113 3.67 -10.80 7.28
C TYR A 113 4.78 -11.76 6.85
N ASN A 114 6.05 -11.37 7.15
CA ASN A 114 7.17 -12.29 7.18
C ASN A 114 8.17 -11.86 8.25
N GLU A 115 8.87 -12.81 8.85
CA GLU A 115 9.77 -12.58 9.97
C GLU A 115 10.95 -11.66 9.62
N GLU A 116 11.47 -11.72 8.39
CA GLU A 116 12.58 -10.87 7.97
C GLU A 116 12.15 -9.40 7.91
N ARG A 117 11.00 -9.12 7.30
CA ARG A 117 10.43 -7.77 7.28
C ARG A 117 10.06 -7.26 8.69
N ALA A 118 9.63 -8.16 9.59
CA ALA A 118 9.30 -7.81 10.96
C ALA A 118 10.50 -7.28 11.77
N LYS A 119 11.73 -7.51 11.30
CA LYS A 119 12.94 -6.89 11.89
C LYS A 119 13.00 -5.38 11.63
N SER A 120 12.46 -4.93 10.49
CA SER A 120 12.52 -3.53 10.04
C SER A 120 11.24 -2.76 10.27
N TYR A 121 10.08 -3.42 10.33
CA TYR A 121 8.77 -2.79 10.43
C TYR A 121 7.95 -3.34 11.60
N LEU A 122 7.04 -2.50 12.14
CA LEU A 122 5.92 -2.98 12.93
C LEU A 122 4.79 -3.34 11.98
N TYR A 123 3.97 -4.30 12.38
CA TYR A 123 2.77 -4.71 11.67
C TYR A 123 1.53 -4.35 12.47
N SER A 124 0.45 -3.97 11.78
CA SER A 124 -0.85 -3.76 12.39
C SER A 124 -1.48 -5.06 12.89
N TYR A 125 -2.63 -4.94 13.55
CA TYR A 125 -3.58 -6.05 13.63
C TYR A 125 -4.01 -6.46 12.21
N PRO A 126 -4.14 -7.78 11.91
CA PRO A 126 -4.49 -8.23 10.56
C PRO A 126 -5.91 -7.77 10.20
N TYR A 127 -6.03 -7.08 9.05
CA TYR A 127 -7.33 -6.55 8.62
C TYR A 127 -8.00 -7.41 7.56
N ASP A 128 -7.25 -8.20 6.81
CA ASP A 128 -7.77 -9.02 5.73
C ASP A 128 -7.12 -10.41 5.68
N LYS A 129 -7.69 -11.32 4.86
CA LYS A 129 -7.18 -12.68 4.65
C LYS A 129 -6.71 -12.84 3.21
N ILE A 130 -5.49 -13.32 3.02
CA ILE A 130 -4.84 -13.54 1.72
C ILE A 130 -4.88 -15.04 1.37
N GLY A 131 -5.17 -15.35 0.09
CA GLY A 131 -5.04 -16.68 -0.46
C GLY A 131 -4.31 -16.64 -1.80
N TYR A 132 -3.20 -17.36 -1.95
CA TYR A 132 -2.41 -17.35 -3.18
C TYR A 132 -2.85 -18.43 -4.16
N VAL A 133 -2.77 -18.11 -5.46
CA VAL A 133 -3.02 -19.01 -6.58
C VAL A 133 -1.96 -18.82 -7.66
N PHE A 134 -1.56 -19.93 -8.30
CA PHE A 134 -0.82 -19.86 -9.56
C PHE A 134 -1.79 -19.50 -10.68
N ILE A 135 -1.41 -18.57 -11.52
CA ILE A 135 -2.12 -18.23 -12.75
C ILE A 135 -1.30 -18.75 -13.92
N THR A 136 -1.96 -19.50 -14.81
CA THR A 136 -1.38 -20.00 -16.04
C THR A 136 -2.35 -19.79 -17.20
N LYS A 137 -1.84 -19.85 -18.44
CA LYS A 137 -2.70 -19.82 -19.62
C LYS A 137 -3.68 -20.99 -19.59
N LYS A 138 -4.91 -20.77 -19.97
CA LYS A 138 -5.92 -21.84 -20.05
C LYS A 138 -5.49 -22.93 -21.04
N GLY A 139 -5.59 -24.17 -20.58
CA GLY A 139 -5.12 -25.32 -21.33
C GLY A 139 -3.64 -25.67 -21.15
N ALA A 140 -2.85 -24.84 -20.44
CA ALA A 140 -1.50 -25.20 -20.02
C ALA A 140 -1.53 -26.29 -18.93
N PRO A 141 -0.44 -27.04 -18.72
CA PRO A 141 -0.34 -27.96 -17.60
C PRO A 141 -0.56 -27.27 -16.26
N GLU A 142 -1.28 -27.94 -15.36
CA GLU A 142 -1.55 -27.42 -14.02
C GLU A 142 -0.25 -27.22 -13.23
N VAL A 143 -0.13 -26.11 -12.53
CA VAL A 143 1.00 -25.75 -11.66
C VAL A 143 0.44 -25.48 -10.26
N LYS A 144 0.88 -26.26 -9.27
CA LYS A 144 0.45 -26.13 -7.86
C LYS A 144 1.59 -25.90 -6.89
N THR A 145 2.82 -26.15 -7.34
CA THR A 145 4.01 -26.03 -6.51
C THR A 145 5.11 -25.27 -7.25
N PHE A 146 6.07 -24.73 -6.52
CA PHE A 146 7.28 -24.18 -7.13
C PHE A 146 8.05 -25.23 -7.93
N ALA A 147 7.98 -26.50 -7.53
CA ALA A 147 8.59 -27.60 -8.28
C ALA A 147 7.92 -27.81 -9.65
N ASP A 148 6.59 -27.66 -9.76
CA ASP A 148 5.88 -27.72 -11.04
C ASP A 148 6.18 -26.52 -11.93
N ALA A 149 6.59 -25.41 -11.33
CA ALA A 149 6.95 -24.18 -12.01
C ALA A 149 8.41 -24.16 -12.51
N ALA A 150 9.21 -25.22 -12.25
CA ALA A 150 10.59 -25.29 -12.67
C ALA A 150 10.75 -25.08 -14.19
N GLY A 151 11.66 -24.20 -14.60
CA GLY A 151 11.93 -23.85 -16.01
C GLY A 151 10.85 -22.98 -16.66
N LYS A 152 9.88 -22.50 -15.92
CA LYS A 152 8.85 -21.56 -16.40
C LYS A 152 9.26 -20.12 -16.11
N SER A 153 8.83 -19.21 -16.98
CA SER A 153 9.03 -17.78 -16.80
C SER A 153 8.00 -17.18 -15.86
N PHE A 154 8.46 -16.27 -14.99
CA PHE A 154 7.70 -15.53 -14.01
C PHE A 154 8.10 -14.05 -14.05
N GLU A 155 7.15 -13.14 -14.10
CA GLU A 155 7.38 -11.71 -13.93
C GLU A 155 7.14 -11.30 -12.48
N GLY A 156 8.14 -10.64 -11.87
CA GLY A 156 8.10 -10.27 -10.46
C GLY A 156 8.65 -8.88 -10.18
N GLN A 157 8.09 -8.23 -9.17
CA GLN A 157 8.61 -6.96 -8.64
C GLN A 157 9.59 -7.23 -7.50
N SER A 158 10.69 -6.48 -7.48
CA SER A 158 11.70 -6.60 -6.41
C SER A 158 11.09 -6.27 -5.04
N GLY A 159 11.40 -7.12 -4.04
CA GLY A 159 10.93 -6.94 -2.65
C GLY A 159 9.49 -7.36 -2.37
N VAL A 160 8.73 -7.78 -3.38
CA VAL A 160 7.40 -8.37 -3.18
C VAL A 160 7.54 -9.80 -2.64
N SER A 161 6.68 -10.21 -1.70
CA SER A 161 6.79 -11.49 -0.98
C SER A 161 6.86 -12.70 -1.91
N VAL A 162 6.06 -12.73 -2.96
CA VAL A 162 6.05 -13.80 -3.96
C VAL A 162 7.40 -13.91 -4.66
N THR A 163 7.95 -12.78 -5.13
CA THR A 163 9.26 -12.73 -5.79
C THR A 163 10.36 -13.22 -4.85
N THR A 164 10.38 -12.74 -3.61
CA THR A 164 11.36 -13.16 -2.59
C THR A 164 11.26 -14.66 -2.28
N ALA A 165 10.04 -15.23 -2.26
CA ALA A 165 9.86 -16.66 -2.06
C ALA A 165 10.43 -17.49 -3.23
N ILE A 166 10.23 -17.05 -4.48
CA ILE A 166 10.78 -17.70 -5.67
C ILE A 166 12.31 -17.56 -5.71
N GLU A 167 12.87 -16.39 -5.36
CA GLU A 167 14.31 -16.18 -5.20
C GLU A 167 14.90 -17.20 -4.21
N SER A 168 14.29 -17.32 -3.02
CA SER A 168 14.70 -18.28 -2.00
C SER A 168 14.56 -19.74 -2.45
N TRP A 169 13.53 -20.06 -3.23
CA TRP A 169 13.37 -21.36 -3.86
C TRP A 169 14.51 -21.64 -4.84
N ASN A 170 14.82 -20.69 -5.72
CA ASN A 170 15.86 -20.81 -6.74
C ASN A 170 17.26 -21.00 -6.15
N GLU A 171 17.55 -20.34 -5.02
CA GLU A 171 18.80 -20.52 -4.29
C GLU A 171 18.96 -21.96 -3.75
N LYS A 172 17.87 -22.53 -3.23
CA LYS A 172 17.84 -23.89 -2.67
C LYS A 172 17.76 -24.98 -3.75
N ASN A 173 17.28 -24.65 -4.94
CA ASN A 173 17.01 -25.58 -6.04
C ASN A 173 17.67 -25.13 -7.36
N PRO A 174 19.01 -25.05 -7.44
CA PRO A 174 19.70 -24.48 -8.60
C PRO A 174 19.42 -25.19 -9.94
N ASP A 175 19.06 -26.49 -9.89
CA ASP A 175 18.71 -27.28 -11.06
C ASP A 175 17.24 -27.24 -11.46
N LYS A 176 16.39 -26.52 -10.69
CA LYS A 176 14.93 -26.42 -10.86
C LYS A 176 14.45 -24.99 -10.70
N LYS A 177 15.21 -24.05 -11.22
CA LYS A 177 14.88 -22.63 -11.10
C LYS A 177 13.60 -22.28 -11.87
N ILE A 178 12.90 -21.31 -11.32
CA ILE A 178 11.86 -20.55 -12.01
C ILE A 178 12.56 -19.32 -12.58
N ASP A 179 12.37 -19.02 -13.85
CA ASP A 179 13.06 -17.92 -14.53
C ASP A 179 12.39 -16.59 -14.21
N ILE A 180 13.04 -15.76 -13.38
CA ILE A 180 12.49 -14.47 -12.94
C ILE A 180 12.90 -13.37 -13.91
N THR A 181 11.91 -12.68 -14.47
CA THR A 181 12.08 -11.39 -15.14
C THR A 181 11.57 -10.29 -14.19
N TYR A 182 12.47 -9.37 -13.79
CA TYR A 182 12.07 -8.24 -12.96
C TYR A 182 11.40 -7.17 -13.80
N THR A 183 10.22 -6.71 -13.36
CA THR A 183 9.40 -5.73 -14.07
C THR A 183 8.62 -4.86 -13.09
N ASP A 184 8.27 -3.65 -13.53
CA ASP A 184 7.33 -2.77 -12.83
C ASP A 184 5.91 -2.85 -13.44
N ALA A 185 5.65 -3.84 -14.30
CA ALA A 185 4.34 -4.08 -14.89
C ALA A 185 3.29 -4.31 -13.79
N ASP A 186 2.11 -3.75 -13.99
CA ASP A 186 0.97 -4.03 -13.12
C ASP A 186 0.38 -5.42 -13.39
N THR A 187 -0.51 -5.86 -12.50
CA THR A 187 -1.12 -7.20 -12.60
C THR A 187 -1.91 -7.40 -13.90
N ALA A 188 -2.58 -6.36 -14.42
CA ALA A 188 -3.34 -6.47 -15.66
C ALA A 188 -2.42 -6.79 -16.85
N ILE A 189 -1.27 -6.12 -16.93
CA ILE A 189 -0.25 -6.35 -17.95
C ILE A 189 0.35 -7.75 -17.81
N THR A 190 0.69 -8.18 -16.59
CA THR A 190 1.21 -9.53 -16.32
C THR A 190 0.21 -10.61 -16.75
N LEU A 191 -1.09 -10.46 -16.45
CA LEU A 191 -2.12 -11.40 -16.89
C LEU A 191 -2.27 -11.43 -18.41
N GLN A 192 -2.14 -10.27 -19.09
CA GLN A 192 -2.09 -10.20 -20.56
C GLN A 192 -0.89 -10.96 -21.12
N HIS A 193 0.29 -10.82 -20.52
CA HIS A 193 1.49 -11.55 -20.93
C HIS A 193 1.34 -13.06 -20.78
N ILE A 194 0.61 -13.55 -19.76
CA ILE A 194 0.28 -14.97 -19.62
C ILE A 194 -0.69 -15.42 -20.72
N GLU A 195 -1.72 -14.64 -21.00
CA GLU A 195 -2.69 -14.92 -22.08
C GLU A 195 -2.00 -15.00 -23.44
N ASP A 196 -1.07 -14.07 -23.73
CA ASP A 196 -0.30 -14.03 -24.96
C ASP A 196 0.80 -15.11 -25.03
N GLY A 197 1.19 -15.68 -23.87
CA GLY A 197 2.27 -16.66 -23.76
C GLY A 197 3.67 -16.03 -23.74
N THR A 198 3.79 -14.75 -23.42
CA THR A 198 5.06 -14.04 -23.20
C THR A 198 5.67 -14.45 -21.87
N THR A 199 4.84 -14.71 -20.87
CA THR A 199 5.17 -15.21 -19.53
C THR A 199 4.35 -16.46 -19.24
N ASP A 200 4.92 -17.47 -18.60
CA ASP A 200 4.25 -18.75 -18.36
C ASP A 200 3.29 -18.72 -17.17
N LEU A 201 3.65 -17.96 -16.11
CA LEU A 201 2.86 -17.95 -14.87
C LEU A 201 2.99 -16.65 -14.07
N ALA A 202 2.00 -16.42 -13.22
CA ALA A 202 2.06 -15.51 -12.08
C ALA A 202 1.60 -16.21 -10.81
N ILE A 203 1.88 -15.61 -9.66
CA ILE A 203 1.27 -15.96 -8.37
C ILE A 203 0.68 -14.69 -7.80
N ILE A 204 -0.64 -14.69 -7.63
CA ILE A 204 -1.39 -13.55 -7.09
C ILE A 204 -2.38 -14.02 -6.05
N ASP A 205 -2.96 -13.07 -5.32
CA ASP A 205 -4.06 -13.36 -4.40
C ASP A 205 -5.33 -13.72 -5.18
N VAL A 206 -6.16 -14.60 -4.60
CA VAL A 206 -7.39 -15.09 -5.24
C VAL A 206 -8.41 -13.98 -5.50
N ALA A 207 -8.49 -12.96 -4.62
CA ALA A 207 -9.40 -11.84 -4.83
C ALA A 207 -8.90 -10.93 -5.97
N MET A 208 -7.58 -10.77 -6.11
CA MET A 208 -7.00 -10.12 -7.30
C MET A 208 -7.39 -10.86 -8.57
N TYR A 209 -7.17 -12.17 -8.62
CA TYR A 209 -7.56 -12.97 -9.78
C TYR A 209 -9.04 -12.76 -10.13
N ASN A 210 -9.94 -12.87 -9.14
CA ASN A 210 -11.38 -12.70 -9.37
C ASN A 210 -11.74 -11.29 -9.88
N ALA A 211 -11.11 -10.24 -9.32
CA ALA A 211 -11.34 -8.86 -9.75
C ALA A 211 -10.92 -8.65 -11.22
N TYR A 212 -9.72 -9.09 -11.59
CA TYR A 212 -9.21 -8.94 -12.95
C TYR A 212 -9.98 -9.82 -13.95
N GLN A 213 -10.36 -11.04 -13.58
CA GLN A 213 -11.21 -11.89 -14.42
C GLN A 213 -12.58 -11.27 -14.69
N LYS A 214 -13.20 -10.68 -13.68
CA LYS A 214 -14.49 -9.99 -13.83
C LYS A 214 -14.39 -8.79 -14.77
N GLU A 215 -13.29 -8.05 -14.71
CA GLU A 215 -13.10 -6.82 -15.51
C GLU A 215 -12.66 -7.11 -16.95
N TYR A 216 -11.71 -8.03 -17.15
CA TYR A 216 -11.04 -8.25 -18.43
C TYR A 216 -11.33 -9.61 -19.09
N ASN A 217 -11.75 -10.61 -18.32
CA ASN A 217 -12.05 -11.97 -18.81
C ASN A 217 -10.90 -12.61 -19.60
N TYR A 218 -9.67 -12.52 -19.06
CA TYR A 218 -8.46 -13.14 -19.64
C TYR A 218 -8.61 -14.65 -19.85
N ASP A 219 -7.99 -15.20 -20.91
CA ASP A 219 -7.96 -16.67 -21.15
C ASP A 219 -6.88 -17.37 -20.31
N VAL A 220 -6.99 -17.18 -18.99
CA VAL A 220 -6.11 -17.74 -17.97
C VAL A 220 -6.90 -18.53 -16.94
N VAL A 221 -6.21 -19.36 -16.13
CA VAL A 221 -6.80 -20.19 -15.09
C VAL A 221 -6.01 -20.11 -13.80
N ALA A 222 -6.72 -20.06 -12.66
CA ALA A 222 -6.14 -20.13 -11.33
C ALA A 222 -6.02 -21.57 -10.85
N ASN A 223 -4.86 -21.94 -10.34
CA ASN A 223 -4.56 -23.22 -9.73
C ASN A 223 -4.19 -23.00 -8.26
N GLN A 224 -4.81 -23.73 -7.36
CA GLN A 224 -4.55 -23.62 -5.92
C GLN A 224 -3.08 -23.95 -5.62
N ILE A 225 -2.38 -23.01 -4.95
CA ILE A 225 -1.01 -23.24 -4.50
C ILE A 225 -0.96 -24.23 -3.32
N SER A 226 0.14 -24.99 -3.20
CA SER A 226 0.35 -25.86 -2.05
C SER A 226 0.48 -25.06 -0.74
N ASP A 227 0.07 -25.68 0.38
CA ASP A 227 0.21 -25.06 1.71
C ASP A 227 1.67 -24.75 2.07
N GLU A 228 2.62 -25.60 1.59
CA GLU A 228 4.05 -25.41 1.82
C GLU A 228 4.56 -24.16 1.11
N ASP A 229 4.25 -24.00 -0.19
CA ASP A 229 4.68 -22.85 -0.98
C ASP A 229 3.95 -21.56 -0.59
N ALA A 230 2.69 -21.65 -0.19
CA ALA A 230 1.96 -20.52 0.37
C ALA A 230 2.65 -19.98 1.65
N LYS A 231 3.11 -20.87 2.53
CA LYS A 231 3.90 -20.51 3.72
C LYS A 231 5.29 -19.95 3.37
N ALA A 232 5.87 -20.38 2.26
CA ALA A 232 7.14 -19.82 1.80
C ALA A 232 6.96 -18.36 1.31
N ILE A 233 5.77 -17.98 0.82
CA ILE A 233 5.45 -16.61 0.43
C ILE A 233 5.17 -15.73 1.66
N ALA A 234 4.40 -16.25 2.62
CA ALA A 234 4.01 -15.54 3.83
C ALA A 234 3.84 -16.50 5.01
N ASP A 235 4.37 -16.12 6.18
CA ASP A 235 4.29 -16.93 7.41
C ASP A 235 2.86 -17.19 7.88
N ASN A 236 1.92 -16.35 7.44
CA ASN A 236 0.49 -16.52 7.66
C ASN A 236 -0.31 -15.94 6.49
N SER A 237 -1.60 -16.26 6.44
CA SER A 237 -2.52 -15.88 5.35
C SER A 237 -3.29 -14.59 5.66
N TYR A 238 -2.60 -13.53 6.07
CA TYR A 238 -3.25 -12.26 6.41
C TYR A 238 -2.51 -11.04 5.83
N ALA A 239 -3.27 -9.96 5.60
CA ALA A 239 -2.78 -8.65 5.20
C ALA A 239 -2.67 -7.71 6.40
N TYR A 240 -1.67 -6.81 6.31
CA TYR A 240 -1.30 -5.89 7.36
C TYR A 240 -0.90 -4.53 6.79
N TYR A 241 -1.11 -3.47 7.56
CA TYR A 241 -0.37 -2.23 7.39
C TYR A 241 1.02 -2.37 8.04
N ILE A 242 2.02 -1.69 7.49
CA ILE A 242 3.36 -1.63 8.06
C ILE A 242 3.67 -0.23 8.56
N PHE A 243 4.47 -0.14 9.64
CA PHE A 243 4.84 1.12 10.27
C PHE A 243 6.34 1.15 10.56
N PRO A 244 6.96 2.37 10.65
CA PRO A 244 8.28 2.51 11.23
C PRO A 244 8.36 1.91 12.64
N LYS A 245 9.55 1.45 13.04
CA LYS A 245 9.76 0.84 14.37
C LYS A 245 9.49 1.76 15.55
N ASP A 246 9.56 3.05 15.36
CA ASP A 246 9.32 4.09 16.38
C ASP A 246 7.87 4.61 16.41
N GLN A 247 6.97 4.03 15.60
CA GLN A 247 5.56 4.43 15.52
C GLN A 247 4.62 3.45 16.26
N GLU A 248 5.05 2.92 17.39
CA GLU A 248 4.25 1.98 18.20
C GLU A 248 2.92 2.60 18.65
N GLU A 249 2.93 3.87 19.08
CA GLU A 249 1.71 4.56 19.54
C GLU A 249 0.67 4.68 18.42
N LEU A 250 1.09 5.05 17.22
CA LEU A 250 0.19 5.17 16.07
C LEU A 250 -0.34 3.78 15.68
N ARG A 251 0.53 2.76 15.60
CA ARG A 251 0.16 1.39 15.31
C ARG A 251 -0.89 0.88 16.30
N ASP A 252 -0.70 1.10 17.61
CA ASP A 252 -1.62 0.63 18.64
C ASP A 252 -3.00 1.30 18.53
N LYS A 253 -3.07 2.59 18.16
CA LYS A 253 -4.32 3.29 17.89
C LYS A 253 -5.04 2.72 16.67
N VAL A 254 -4.30 2.47 15.58
CA VAL A 254 -4.84 1.83 14.37
C VAL A 254 -5.35 0.42 14.71
N ASP A 255 -4.60 -0.36 15.47
CA ASP A 255 -4.96 -1.71 15.90
C ASP A 255 -6.25 -1.76 16.72
N GLU A 256 -6.46 -0.76 17.59
CA GLU A 256 -7.69 -0.65 18.39
C GLU A 256 -8.90 -0.46 17.47
N GLN A 257 -8.80 0.45 16.49
CA GLN A 257 -9.89 0.68 15.54
C GLN A 257 -10.13 -0.52 14.62
N LEU A 258 -9.07 -1.18 14.14
CA LEU A 258 -9.20 -2.40 13.33
C LEU A 258 -9.93 -3.52 14.09
N LYS A 259 -9.64 -3.68 15.39
CA LYS A 259 -10.34 -4.67 16.24
C LYS A 259 -11.82 -4.34 16.43
N GLU A 260 -12.15 -3.05 16.54
CA GLU A 260 -13.56 -2.61 16.63
C GLU A 260 -14.29 -2.80 15.28
N LEU A 261 -13.66 -2.44 14.16
CA LEU A 261 -14.22 -2.64 12.81
C LEU A 261 -14.55 -4.13 12.54
N LYS A 262 -13.68 -5.05 12.96
CA LYS A 262 -13.94 -6.50 12.81
C LYS A 262 -15.15 -7.03 13.59
N LYS A 263 -15.65 -6.28 14.57
CA LYS A 263 -16.88 -6.62 15.29
C LYS A 263 -18.13 -6.13 14.55
N ASP A 264 -17.96 -5.21 13.60
CA ASP A 264 -19.06 -4.67 12.81
C ASP A 264 -19.45 -5.66 11.70
N VAL A 265 -20.68 -6.17 11.76
CA VAL A 265 -21.21 -7.16 10.81
C VAL A 265 -21.28 -6.60 9.38
N ASN A 266 -21.47 -5.30 9.21
CA ASN A 266 -21.51 -4.66 7.89
C ASN A 266 -20.11 -4.59 7.28
N PHE A 267 -19.10 -4.30 8.08
CA PHE A 267 -17.71 -4.31 7.66
C PHE A 267 -17.26 -5.72 7.22
N CYS A 268 -17.60 -6.76 7.98
CA CYS A 268 -17.31 -8.15 7.61
C CYS A 268 -17.95 -8.56 6.28
N LYS A 269 -19.17 -8.08 5.98
CA LYS A 269 -19.83 -8.34 4.68
C LYS A 269 -19.15 -7.66 3.50
N VAL A 270 -18.61 -6.45 3.68
CA VAL A 270 -17.85 -5.77 2.63
C VAL A 270 -16.57 -6.56 2.32
N SER A 271 -15.87 -7.04 3.35
CA SER A 271 -14.71 -7.93 3.21
C SER A 271 -15.05 -9.22 2.45
N GLU A 272 -16.13 -9.91 2.83
CA GLU A 272 -16.59 -11.12 2.13
C GLU A 272 -16.95 -10.85 0.66
N GLN A 273 -17.58 -9.70 0.34
CA GLN A 273 -17.92 -9.33 -1.03
C GLN A 273 -16.68 -9.02 -1.89
N THR A 274 -15.63 -8.47 -1.30
CA THR A 274 -14.36 -8.21 -1.98
C THR A 274 -13.66 -9.53 -2.34
N HIS A 275 -13.78 -10.56 -1.50
CA HIS A 275 -13.14 -11.87 -1.71
C HIS A 275 -13.95 -12.85 -2.57
N LEU A 276 -15.27 -12.78 -2.53
CA LEU A 276 -16.12 -13.82 -3.16
C LEU A 276 -16.54 -13.46 -4.59
N GLY A 277 -16.24 -12.24 -5.10
CA GLY A 277 -16.58 -11.83 -6.47
C GLY A 277 -18.00 -12.29 -6.82
N ASN A 278 -19.01 -11.53 -6.41
CA ASN A 278 -20.41 -11.79 -6.83
C ASN A 278 -20.57 -11.68 -8.33
#